data_8343cd4df00558803453dc4bcbfd31fa
#
_entry.id   8343cd4df00558803453dc4bcbfd31fa
#
_cell.length_a   1.000
_cell.length_b   1.000
_cell.length_c   1.000
_cell.angle_alpha   90.00
_cell.angle_beta   90.00
_cell.angle_gamma   90.00
#
_symmetry.space_group_name_H-M   'P 1'
#
loop_
_entity.id
_entity.type
_entity.pdbx_description
1 polymer ?
#
loop_
_entity_poly.entity_id
_entity_poly.type
_entity_poly.pdbx_seq_one_letter_code
_entity_poly.pdbx_strand_id
1 'polypeptide(L)'
;MLKKGLCLLIGIMMLFCQINVVHATNLASGAESAILIDAQSQQVLYQKNANKKLYPASTTKIMTMILLFEAIQEKNLKWDDVLTCSAYASSMGGSQVYLEENETMSVFELFKCIAIASANDACVVVAEKIAGSHEEFVSMMNEKAKALNLKNTHFTNCTGLHDINHYTCAKDLSTMAAYLLQIGGTKLLSVTSLYDSYVREKTKQKFWLVNTNKLLKQYPGVDGLKTGFTKEAGYCIVTTCKKKDLRLIGVVMNEDKPQTRNEDMKGLLNFGFSKYQQVKLYNKGEIIDTVKVKDMVEQKINVVSHKNLYYLYEKTNQKKLKKKIVYGSLQLPIDQKRSIGKLILCNNGKAVATYPLYSEKNVKKMSFLDKLLRVYQSLI
;
A
#
# COMPACT_ATOMS: atom_id res chain seq x y z
N MET A 1 16.45 -8.62 -69.19
CA MET A 1 16.38 -7.40 -68.35
C MET A 1 15.44 -7.52 -67.13
N LEU A 2 14.51 -8.45 -67.08
CA LEU A 2 13.55 -8.59 -65.96
C LEU A 2 14.13 -9.15 -64.64
N LYS A 3 15.19 -9.97 -64.69
CA LYS A 3 15.76 -10.59 -63.50
C LYS A 3 16.63 -9.66 -62.62
N LYS A 4 17.16 -8.55 -63.18
CA LYS A 4 17.95 -7.58 -62.41
C LYS A 4 17.08 -6.57 -61.61
N GLY A 5 15.84 -6.31 -62.06
CA GLY A 5 14.90 -5.43 -61.40
C GLY A 5 14.28 -6.03 -60.12
N LEU A 6 14.10 -7.36 -60.11
CA LEU A 6 13.48 -8.07 -58.99
C LEU A 6 14.38 -8.16 -57.77
N CYS A 7 15.72 -8.29 -57.97
CA CYS A 7 16.70 -8.31 -56.87
C CYS A 7 16.85 -6.94 -56.21
N LEU A 8 16.68 -5.85 -56.96
CA LEU A 8 16.75 -4.48 -56.39
C LEU A 8 15.53 -4.14 -55.55
N LEU A 9 14.34 -4.61 -55.91
CA LEU A 9 13.11 -4.40 -55.15
C LEU A 9 13.09 -5.17 -53.80
N ILE A 10 13.65 -6.39 -53.80
CA ILE A 10 13.74 -7.19 -52.57
C ILE A 10 14.82 -6.60 -51.63
N GLY A 11 15.92 -6.03 -52.15
CA GLY A 11 16.92 -5.33 -51.34
C GLY A 11 16.40 -4.05 -50.68
N ILE A 12 15.52 -3.30 -51.32
CA ILE A 12 14.92 -2.07 -50.78
C ILE A 12 13.86 -2.40 -49.72
N MET A 13 13.16 -3.52 -49.80
CA MET A 13 12.15 -3.95 -48.86
C MET A 13 12.73 -4.47 -47.53
N MET A 14 14.02 -4.85 -47.46
CA MET A 14 14.70 -5.22 -46.23
C MET A 14 15.31 -4.05 -45.45
N LEU A 15 15.34 -2.84 -46.00
CA LEU A 15 15.93 -1.66 -45.36
C LEU A 15 14.95 -0.88 -44.45
N PHE A 16 13.69 -1.27 -44.38
CA PHE A 16 12.68 -0.60 -43.55
C PHE A 16 12.14 -1.42 -42.39
N CYS A 17 12.80 -2.53 -42.04
CA CYS A 17 12.55 -3.12 -40.71
C CYS A 17 13.35 -2.34 -39.66
N GLN A 18 12.95 -1.12 -39.39
CA GLN A 18 13.37 -0.42 -38.17
C GLN A 18 12.78 -1.23 -37.00
N ILE A 19 13.60 -2.11 -36.46
CA ILE A 19 13.38 -2.68 -35.15
C ILE A 19 13.36 -1.46 -34.21
N ASN A 20 12.18 -0.97 -33.87
CA ASN A 20 12.01 -0.11 -32.71
C ASN A 20 12.46 -0.93 -31.51
N VAL A 21 13.77 -0.93 -31.23
CA VAL A 21 14.28 -1.32 -29.93
C VAL A 21 13.64 -0.33 -28.96
N VAL A 22 12.51 -0.75 -28.39
CA VAL A 22 11.99 -0.11 -27.20
C VAL A 22 13.12 -0.25 -26.19
N HIS A 23 13.90 0.82 -26.05
CA HIS A 23 14.84 0.93 -24.94
C HIS A 23 13.97 0.74 -23.69
N ALA A 24 14.06 -0.44 -23.08
CA ALA A 24 13.60 -0.63 -21.74
C ALA A 24 14.29 0.47 -20.93
N THR A 25 13.55 1.52 -20.59
CA THR A 25 14.07 2.59 -19.75
C THR A 25 14.60 1.89 -18.50
N ASN A 26 15.92 1.89 -18.33
CA ASN A 26 16.58 1.26 -17.17
C ASN A 26 16.33 2.18 -15.97
N LEU A 27 15.07 2.15 -15.50
CA LEU A 27 14.66 2.86 -14.30
C LEU A 27 15.27 2.13 -13.10
N ALA A 28 15.74 2.85 -12.12
CA ALA A 28 16.42 2.31 -10.94
C ALA A 28 17.66 1.48 -11.31
N SER A 29 18.55 2.07 -12.13
CA SER A 29 19.74 1.38 -12.66
C SER A 29 20.72 0.95 -11.55
N GLY A 30 20.89 1.74 -10.51
CA GLY A 30 21.77 1.48 -9.37
C GLY A 30 21.19 0.46 -8.39
N ALA A 31 19.88 0.37 -8.28
CA ALA A 31 19.22 -0.55 -7.34
C ALA A 31 19.40 -2.01 -7.76
N GLU A 32 19.68 -2.86 -6.80
CA GLU A 32 19.67 -4.31 -7.03
C GLU A 32 18.25 -4.84 -7.24
N SER A 33 17.29 -4.31 -6.49
CA SER A 33 15.86 -4.63 -6.62
C SER A 33 15.02 -3.37 -6.49
N ALA A 34 13.99 -3.25 -7.33
CA ALA A 34 13.05 -2.14 -7.28
C ALA A 34 11.65 -2.55 -7.73
N ILE A 35 10.64 -1.85 -7.22
CA ILE A 35 9.24 -1.98 -7.66
C ILE A 35 8.52 -0.63 -7.54
N LEU A 36 7.59 -0.39 -8.45
CA LEU A 36 6.61 0.68 -8.37
C LEU A 36 5.21 0.09 -8.54
N ILE A 37 4.33 0.42 -7.62
CA ILE A 37 2.93 -0.02 -7.67
C ILE A 37 1.96 1.16 -7.51
N ASP A 38 0.75 1.00 -8.00
CA ASP A 38 -0.41 1.79 -7.55
C ASP A 38 -0.80 1.32 -6.15
N ALA A 39 -0.86 2.25 -5.20
CA ALA A 39 -1.11 1.92 -3.79
C ALA A 39 -2.47 1.28 -3.55
N GLN A 40 -3.47 1.56 -4.39
CA GLN A 40 -4.84 1.14 -4.18
C GLN A 40 -5.16 -0.21 -4.82
N SER A 41 -4.82 -0.38 -6.09
CA SER A 41 -5.03 -1.64 -6.82
C SER A 41 -3.91 -2.65 -6.59
N GLN A 42 -2.76 -2.19 -6.08
CA GLN A 42 -1.49 -2.94 -6.00
C GLN A 42 -1.00 -3.43 -7.38
N GLN A 43 -1.50 -2.83 -8.46
CA GLN A 43 -1.02 -3.11 -9.80
C GLN A 43 0.45 -2.72 -9.92
N VAL A 44 1.27 -3.64 -10.41
CA VAL A 44 2.70 -3.39 -10.67
C VAL A 44 2.83 -2.54 -11.93
N LEU A 45 3.52 -1.43 -11.83
CA LEU A 45 3.79 -0.48 -12.92
C LEU A 45 5.21 -0.62 -13.46
N TYR A 46 6.14 -0.99 -12.58
CA TYR A 46 7.53 -1.30 -12.90
C TYR A 46 8.07 -2.30 -11.88
N GLN A 47 8.96 -3.18 -12.31
CA GLN A 47 9.70 -4.07 -11.41
C GLN A 47 11.07 -4.45 -11.99
N LYS A 48 12.06 -4.54 -11.09
CA LYS A 48 13.41 -5.05 -11.33
C LYS A 48 13.74 -5.99 -10.17
N ASN A 49 13.96 -7.27 -10.45
CA ASN A 49 14.31 -8.29 -9.45
C ASN A 49 13.40 -8.27 -8.20
N ALA A 50 12.12 -7.92 -8.36
CA ALA A 50 11.22 -7.57 -7.24
C ALA A 50 11.02 -8.69 -6.21
N ASN A 51 11.29 -9.94 -6.57
CA ASN A 51 11.19 -11.11 -5.68
C ASN A 51 12.55 -11.57 -5.11
N LYS A 52 13.66 -10.87 -5.42
CA LYS A 52 14.99 -11.21 -4.89
C LYS A 52 15.01 -10.92 -3.39
N LYS A 53 15.41 -11.92 -2.59
CA LYS A 53 15.61 -11.78 -1.15
C LYS A 53 16.83 -10.91 -0.89
N LEU A 54 16.64 -9.84 -0.13
CA LEU A 54 17.66 -8.86 0.25
C LEU A 54 17.45 -8.46 1.72
N TYR A 55 18.47 -7.91 2.34
CA TYR A 55 18.39 -7.40 3.68
C TYR A 55 17.60 -6.07 3.72
N PRO A 56 16.57 -5.96 4.55
CA PRO A 56 15.70 -4.77 4.56
C PRO A 56 16.27 -3.57 5.31
N ALA A 57 17.24 -3.77 6.20
CA ALA A 57 17.61 -2.78 7.20
C ALA A 57 16.36 -2.21 7.90
N SER A 58 16.35 -0.93 8.26
CA SER A 58 15.24 -0.28 8.97
C SER A 58 13.92 -0.19 8.17
N THR A 59 13.83 -0.65 6.91
CA THR A 59 12.52 -0.79 6.26
C THR A 59 11.68 -1.90 6.93
N THR A 60 12.30 -2.78 7.72
CA THR A 60 11.66 -3.72 8.67
C THR A 60 10.61 -3.04 9.54
N LYS A 61 10.85 -1.80 9.94
CA LYS A 61 9.97 -1.03 10.84
C LYS A 61 8.58 -0.74 10.23
N ILE A 62 8.41 -1.00 8.93
CA ILE A 62 7.08 -1.02 8.31
C ILE A 62 6.22 -2.11 8.95
N MET A 63 6.77 -3.32 9.20
CA MET A 63 6.06 -4.38 9.90
C MET A 63 5.83 -4.04 11.37
N THR A 64 6.80 -3.44 12.04
CA THR A 64 6.65 -2.95 13.42
C THR A 64 5.51 -1.94 13.53
N MET A 65 5.42 -1.00 12.59
CA MET A 65 4.30 -0.03 12.53
C MET A 65 2.97 -0.72 12.18
N ILE A 66 2.94 -1.75 11.33
CA ILE A 66 1.72 -2.53 11.04
C ILE A 66 1.17 -3.10 12.35
N LEU A 67 1.98 -3.82 13.12
CA LEU A 67 1.53 -4.44 14.37
C LEU A 67 1.12 -3.39 15.42
N LEU A 68 1.81 -2.24 15.48
CA LEU A 68 1.41 -1.13 16.33
C LEU A 68 0.01 -0.60 15.96
N PHE A 69 -0.24 -0.35 14.67
CA PHE A 69 -1.54 0.15 14.21
C PHE A 69 -2.66 -0.88 14.40
N GLU A 70 -2.37 -2.16 14.27
CA GLU A 70 -3.33 -3.24 14.55
C GLU A 70 -3.67 -3.29 16.05
N ALA A 71 -2.67 -3.24 16.93
CA ALA A 71 -2.90 -3.19 18.38
C ALA A 71 -3.77 -1.99 18.80
N ILE A 72 -3.60 -0.84 18.14
CA ILE A 72 -4.46 0.34 18.35
C ILE A 72 -5.89 0.09 17.84
N GLN A 73 -6.05 -0.51 16.65
CA GLN A 73 -7.38 -0.78 16.08
C GLN A 73 -8.16 -1.82 16.87
N GLU A 74 -7.48 -2.82 17.41
CA GLU A 74 -8.05 -3.86 18.28
C GLU A 74 -8.32 -3.36 19.70
N LYS A 75 -7.98 -2.08 19.99
CA LYS A 75 -8.12 -1.44 21.32
C LYS A 75 -7.29 -2.08 22.43
N ASN A 76 -6.26 -2.84 22.06
CA ASN A 76 -5.29 -3.42 22.99
C ASN A 76 -4.28 -2.37 23.47
N LEU A 77 -4.16 -1.26 22.73
CA LEU A 77 -3.26 -0.14 22.99
C LEU A 77 -3.92 1.18 22.55
N LYS A 78 -3.58 2.30 23.19
CA LYS A 78 -4.04 3.64 22.83
C LYS A 78 -2.84 4.55 22.56
N TRP A 79 -3.06 5.61 21.77
CA TRP A 79 -2.00 6.57 21.42
C TRP A 79 -1.44 7.36 22.63
N ASP A 80 -2.25 7.55 23.64
CA ASP A 80 -1.94 8.26 24.88
C ASP A 80 -1.46 7.34 26.01
N ASP A 81 -1.48 6.03 25.84
CA ASP A 81 -0.87 5.10 26.79
C ASP A 81 0.62 5.42 26.94
N VAL A 82 1.10 5.38 28.18
CA VAL A 82 2.50 5.65 28.53
C VAL A 82 3.21 4.33 28.74
N LEU A 83 4.31 4.12 28.01
CA LEU A 83 5.12 2.90 28.05
C LEU A 83 6.45 3.19 28.73
N THR A 84 6.96 2.22 29.47
CA THR A 84 8.25 2.29 30.17
C THR A 84 9.32 1.59 29.35
N CYS A 85 10.47 2.23 29.18
CA CYS A 85 11.65 1.68 28.54
C CYS A 85 12.31 0.62 29.45
N SER A 86 12.49 -0.59 28.92
CA SER A 86 13.24 -1.66 29.60
C SER A 86 14.75 -1.46 29.49
N ALA A 87 15.52 -2.17 30.31
CA ALA A 87 16.98 -2.25 30.21
C ALA A 87 17.41 -2.76 28.82
N TYR A 88 16.66 -3.72 28.23
CA TYR A 88 16.94 -4.24 26.89
C TYR A 88 16.68 -3.16 25.82
N ALA A 89 15.55 -2.47 25.87
CA ALA A 89 15.23 -1.40 24.91
C ALA A 89 16.27 -0.25 24.97
N SER A 90 16.70 0.17 26.16
CA SER A 90 17.71 1.23 26.34
C SER A 90 19.10 0.82 25.83
N SER A 91 19.41 -0.48 25.80
CA SER A 91 20.70 -1.01 25.31
C SER A 91 20.80 -1.10 23.78
N MET A 92 19.71 -0.78 23.05
CA MET A 92 19.68 -0.92 21.58
C MET A 92 20.69 -0.02 20.90
N GLY A 93 21.48 -0.61 19.98
CA GLY A 93 22.40 0.11 19.11
C GLY A 93 21.75 0.67 17.83
N GLY A 94 22.52 1.38 17.04
CA GLY A 94 22.12 1.97 15.76
C GLY A 94 21.35 3.29 15.92
N SER A 95 20.30 3.50 15.13
CA SER A 95 19.47 4.73 15.26
C SER A 95 18.65 4.68 16.53
N GLN A 96 18.73 5.74 17.34
CA GLN A 96 18.12 5.82 18.68
C GLN A 96 17.59 7.23 18.96
N VAL A 97 16.72 7.33 19.94
CA VAL A 97 16.36 8.59 20.60
C VAL A 97 16.88 8.62 22.04
N TYR A 98 17.75 7.65 22.36
CA TYR A 98 18.45 7.51 23.63
C TYR A 98 17.47 7.44 24.80
N LEU A 99 16.53 6.48 24.75
CA LEU A 99 15.65 6.18 25.87
C LEU A 99 16.47 5.58 26.99
N GLU A 100 16.34 6.16 28.18
CA GLU A 100 16.95 5.63 29.40
C GLU A 100 16.09 4.50 30.00
N GLU A 101 16.71 3.57 30.69
CA GLU A 101 15.95 2.55 31.43
C GLU A 101 15.00 3.22 32.44
N ASN A 102 13.77 2.71 32.52
CA ASN A 102 12.64 3.26 33.26
C ASN A 102 12.14 4.64 32.79
N GLU A 103 12.69 5.20 31.73
CA GLU A 103 12.08 6.37 31.09
C GLU A 103 10.71 5.99 30.51
N THR A 104 9.76 6.92 30.59
CA THR A 104 8.41 6.73 30.11
C THR A 104 8.11 7.65 28.93
N MET A 105 7.43 7.12 27.90
CA MET A 105 7.04 7.89 26.73
C MET A 105 5.67 7.42 26.24
N SER A 106 4.86 8.35 25.70
CA SER A 106 3.57 7.97 25.10
C SER A 106 3.76 7.14 23.83
N VAL A 107 2.81 6.25 23.54
CA VAL A 107 2.78 5.44 22.30
C VAL A 107 2.89 6.34 21.06
N PHE A 108 2.24 7.51 21.09
CA PHE A 108 2.30 8.44 19.96
C PHE A 108 3.70 9.05 19.76
N GLU A 109 4.41 9.40 20.85
CA GLU A 109 5.79 9.87 20.74
C GLU A 109 6.74 8.75 20.30
N LEU A 110 6.58 7.52 20.81
CA LEU A 110 7.33 6.35 20.36
C LEU A 110 7.10 6.10 18.86
N PHE A 111 5.86 6.23 18.38
CA PHE A 111 5.57 6.13 16.95
C PHE A 111 6.30 7.24 16.14
N LYS A 112 6.34 8.49 16.64
CA LYS A 112 7.15 9.56 16.01
C LYS A 112 8.63 9.18 15.93
N CYS A 113 9.19 8.63 17.02
CA CYS A 113 10.58 8.16 17.07
C CYS A 113 10.86 7.08 16.02
N ILE A 114 9.97 6.10 15.89
CA ILE A 114 10.09 4.99 14.92
C ILE A 114 10.00 5.51 13.48
N ALA A 115 8.99 6.30 13.19
CA ALA A 115 8.66 6.71 11.81
C ALA A 115 9.63 7.77 11.28
N ILE A 116 10.02 8.75 12.10
CA ILE A 116 10.84 9.91 11.72
C ILE A 116 12.33 9.60 11.88
N ALA A 117 12.77 9.30 13.10
CA ALA A 117 14.19 9.10 13.41
C ALA A 117 14.66 7.64 13.25
N SER A 118 13.74 6.71 12.99
CA SER A 118 14.08 5.29 12.83
C SER A 118 14.61 4.64 14.14
N ALA A 119 14.16 5.09 15.29
CA ALA A 119 14.67 4.72 16.61
C ALA A 119 14.47 3.22 16.92
N ASN A 120 15.55 2.51 17.23
CA ASN A 120 15.54 1.08 17.56
C ASN A 120 15.03 0.83 18.98
N ASP A 121 15.47 1.66 19.93
CA ASP A 121 15.00 1.67 21.32
C ASP A 121 13.47 1.80 21.39
N ALA A 122 12.89 2.77 20.69
CA ALA A 122 11.44 2.94 20.61
C ALA A 122 10.71 1.72 19.97
N CYS A 123 11.34 1.04 18.98
CA CYS A 123 10.77 -0.19 18.41
C CYS A 123 10.65 -1.30 19.44
N VAL A 124 11.69 -1.48 20.27
CA VAL A 124 11.72 -2.53 21.29
C VAL A 124 10.70 -2.24 22.39
N VAL A 125 10.60 -0.99 22.87
CA VAL A 125 9.56 -0.61 23.85
C VAL A 125 8.16 -0.95 23.36
N VAL A 126 7.86 -0.63 22.09
CA VAL A 126 6.56 -0.95 21.49
C VAL A 126 6.37 -2.46 21.33
N ALA A 127 7.42 -3.18 20.91
CA ALA A 127 7.37 -4.63 20.72
C ALA A 127 7.09 -5.37 22.03
N GLU A 128 7.83 -5.06 23.09
CA GLU A 128 7.64 -5.64 24.43
C GLU A 128 6.24 -5.36 24.98
N LYS A 129 5.71 -4.15 24.76
CA LYS A 129 4.35 -3.81 25.21
C LYS A 129 3.27 -4.61 24.48
N ILE A 130 3.41 -4.81 23.17
CA ILE A 130 2.39 -5.49 22.35
C ILE A 130 2.41 -6.99 22.59
N ALA A 131 3.59 -7.60 22.69
CA ALA A 131 3.75 -9.04 22.70
C ALA A 131 4.27 -9.62 24.03
N GLY A 132 4.66 -8.79 25.00
CA GLY A 132 5.27 -9.21 26.25
C GLY A 132 6.78 -9.42 26.18
N SER A 133 7.33 -9.76 25.01
CA SER A 133 8.77 -9.83 24.77
C SER A 133 9.12 -9.47 23.33
N HIS A 134 10.40 -9.20 23.06
CA HIS A 134 10.90 -8.98 21.71
C HIS A 134 10.74 -10.24 20.83
N GLU A 135 10.99 -11.42 21.37
CA GLU A 135 10.90 -12.70 20.68
C GLU A 135 9.46 -13.02 20.25
N GLU A 136 8.50 -12.82 21.13
CA GLU A 136 7.07 -12.99 20.81
C GLU A 136 6.61 -11.97 19.77
N PHE A 137 7.13 -10.74 19.81
CA PHE A 137 6.84 -9.76 18.78
C PHE A 137 7.38 -10.20 17.41
N VAL A 138 8.58 -10.77 17.35
CA VAL A 138 9.17 -11.33 16.12
C VAL A 138 8.31 -12.49 15.60
N SER A 139 7.79 -13.35 16.51
CA SER A 139 6.82 -14.39 16.14
C SER A 139 5.59 -13.77 15.47
N MET A 140 4.98 -12.73 16.08
CA MET A 140 3.85 -12.00 15.50
C MET A 140 4.18 -11.37 14.13
N MET A 141 5.41 -10.82 13.95
CA MET A 141 5.85 -10.27 12.65
C MET A 141 5.84 -11.37 11.58
N ASN A 142 6.33 -12.57 11.87
CA ASN A 142 6.38 -13.69 10.94
C ASN A 142 4.99 -14.27 10.66
N GLU A 143 4.10 -14.32 11.65
CA GLU A 143 2.70 -14.70 11.46
C GLU A 143 1.98 -13.67 10.55
N LYS A 144 2.19 -12.38 10.77
CA LYS A 144 1.66 -11.33 9.92
C LYS A 144 2.21 -11.42 8.50
N ALA A 145 3.49 -11.75 8.33
CA ALA A 145 4.08 -12.00 7.02
C ALA A 145 3.36 -13.14 6.28
N LYS A 146 3.05 -14.25 6.97
CA LYS A 146 2.24 -15.35 6.43
C LYS A 146 0.82 -14.89 6.08
N ALA A 147 0.16 -14.16 6.96
CA ALA A 147 -1.20 -13.64 6.75
C ALA A 147 -1.30 -12.69 5.55
N LEU A 148 -0.27 -11.89 5.30
CA LEU A 148 -0.14 -11.01 4.13
C LEU A 148 0.42 -11.73 2.89
N ASN A 149 0.68 -13.04 2.96
CA ASN A 149 1.25 -13.87 1.88
C ASN A 149 2.62 -13.35 1.36
N LEU A 150 3.49 -12.88 2.28
CA LEU A 150 4.83 -12.40 1.98
C LEU A 150 5.79 -13.59 1.85
N LYS A 151 5.95 -14.11 0.64
CA LYS A 151 6.65 -15.40 0.41
C LYS A 151 8.17 -15.31 0.55
N ASN A 152 8.75 -14.12 0.45
CA ASN A 152 10.19 -13.89 0.47
C ASN A 152 10.60 -13.03 1.68
N THR A 153 9.88 -13.14 2.79
CA THR A 153 10.10 -12.33 3.99
C THR A 153 10.25 -13.22 5.22
N HIS A 154 11.25 -12.93 6.03
CA HIS A 154 11.45 -13.52 7.35
C HIS A 154 12.10 -12.48 8.27
N PHE A 155 11.58 -12.34 9.48
CA PHE A 155 12.06 -11.41 10.49
C PHE A 155 12.73 -12.16 11.63
N THR A 156 13.85 -11.60 12.13
CA THR A 156 14.56 -12.06 13.33
C THR A 156 14.59 -10.99 14.41
N ASN A 157 14.22 -9.75 14.06
CA ASN A 157 14.10 -8.65 15.03
C ASN A 157 13.12 -7.58 14.51
N CYS A 158 12.66 -6.68 15.39
CA CYS A 158 11.71 -5.62 15.09
C CYS A 158 12.33 -4.34 14.50
N THR A 159 13.66 -4.26 14.42
CA THR A 159 14.40 -3.03 14.10
C THR A 159 15.01 -3.01 12.71
N GLY A 160 15.38 -4.19 12.17
CA GLY A 160 16.11 -4.36 10.92
C GLY A 160 17.63 -4.30 11.10
N LEU A 161 18.15 -4.52 12.31
CA LEU A 161 19.54 -4.82 12.53
C LEU A 161 19.90 -6.10 11.76
N HIS A 162 21.15 -6.16 11.28
CA HIS A 162 21.56 -7.25 10.40
C HIS A 162 21.53 -8.61 11.10
N ASP A 163 20.93 -9.57 10.42
CA ASP A 163 21.00 -11.00 10.69
C ASP A 163 20.86 -11.74 9.34
N ILE A 164 21.61 -12.82 9.15
CA ILE A 164 21.61 -13.57 7.89
C ILE A 164 20.25 -14.14 7.52
N ASN A 165 19.38 -14.41 8.50
CA ASN A 165 18.04 -14.92 8.32
C ASN A 165 16.98 -13.82 8.27
N HIS A 166 17.39 -12.53 8.36
CA HIS A 166 16.49 -11.39 8.31
C HIS A 166 16.43 -10.81 6.91
N TYR A 167 15.44 -11.21 6.12
CA TYR A 167 15.35 -10.83 4.72
C TYR A 167 13.91 -10.50 4.30
N THR A 168 13.82 -9.76 3.21
CA THR A 168 12.57 -9.47 2.49
C THR A 168 12.86 -9.27 1.00
N CYS A 169 11.85 -8.84 0.23
CA CYS A 169 12.01 -8.44 -1.17
C CYS A 169 11.20 -7.17 -1.46
N ALA A 170 11.50 -6.49 -2.58
CA ALA A 170 10.82 -5.25 -2.93
C ALA A 170 9.30 -5.44 -3.08
N LYS A 171 8.86 -6.57 -3.63
CA LYS A 171 7.44 -6.91 -3.77
C LYS A 171 6.74 -7.03 -2.41
N ASP A 172 7.33 -7.76 -1.47
CA ASP A 172 6.77 -7.97 -0.14
C ASP A 172 6.74 -6.63 0.65
N LEU A 173 7.81 -5.83 0.55
CA LEU A 173 7.83 -4.47 1.13
C LEU A 173 6.73 -3.58 0.56
N SER A 174 6.49 -3.64 -0.76
CA SER A 174 5.41 -2.87 -1.37
C SER A 174 4.02 -3.30 -0.89
N THR A 175 3.82 -4.61 -0.65
CA THR A 175 2.58 -5.15 -0.06
C THR A 175 2.41 -4.69 1.38
N MET A 176 3.46 -4.77 2.20
CA MET A 176 3.44 -4.24 3.57
C MET A 176 3.13 -2.74 3.61
N ALA A 177 3.75 -1.96 2.73
CA ALA A 177 3.51 -0.51 2.64
C ALA A 177 2.06 -0.20 2.24
N ALA A 178 1.48 -0.93 1.28
CA ALA A 178 0.09 -0.76 0.89
C ALA A 178 -0.87 -1.09 2.04
N TYR A 179 -0.60 -2.17 2.77
CA TYR A 179 -1.38 -2.56 3.94
C TYR A 179 -1.27 -1.53 5.07
N LEU A 180 -0.05 -1.08 5.38
CA LEU A 180 0.17 -0.04 6.40
C LEU A 180 -0.56 1.27 6.04
N LEU A 181 -0.54 1.70 4.78
CA LEU A 181 -1.30 2.86 4.31
C LEU A 181 -2.81 2.67 4.48
N GLN A 182 -3.31 1.46 4.24
CA GLN A 182 -4.73 1.14 4.40
C GLN A 182 -5.19 1.25 5.86
N ILE A 183 -4.44 0.66 6.80
CA ILE A 183 -4.80 0.64 8.23
C ILE A 183 -4.43 1.93 8.96
N GLY A 184 -3.31 2.55 8.58
CA GLY A 184 -2.78 3.75 9.23
C GLY A 184 -3.42 5.06 8.78
N GLY A 185 -3.90 5.11 7.53
CA GLY A 185 -4.64 6.24 6.98
C GLY A 185 -3.99 7.60 7.21
N THR A 186 -4.81 8.57 7.61
CA THR A 186 -4.35 9.94 7.87
C THR A 186 -3.43 10.03 9.10
N LYS A 187 -3.62 9.19 10.10
CA LYS A 187 -2.78 9.17 11.31
C LYS A 187 -1.34 8.77 10.99
N LEU A 188 -1.14 7.77 10.16
CA LEU A 188 0.18 7.39 9.66
C LEU A 188 0.84 8.55 8.91
N LEU A 189 0.13 9.09 7.91
CA LEU A 189 0.66 10.13 7.03
C LEU A 189 0.92 11.45 7.76
N SER A 190 0.16 11.78 8.82
CA SER A 190 0.40 12.97 9.63
C SER A 190 1.75 12.96 10.35
N VAL A 191 2.38 11.77 10.50
CA VAL A 191 3.70 11.63 11.11
C VAL A 191 4.77 11.37 10.06
N THR A 192 4.54 10.44 9.12
CA THR A 192 5.56 10.06 8.12
C THR A 192 5.89 11.18 7.13
N SER A 193 4.97 12.14 6.94
CA SER A 193 5.18 13.33 6.10
C SER A 193 5.97 14.44 6.78
N LEU A 194 6.17 14.39 8.09
CA LEU A 194 6.96 15.39 8.80
C LEU A 194 8.44 15.25 8.44
N TYR A 195 9.06 16.36 8.04
CA TYR A 195 10.51 16.40 7.83
C TYR A 195 11.26 16.37 9.14
N ASP A 196 10.73 17.02 10.16
CA ASP A 196 11.23 17.01 11.52
C ASP A 196 10.10 17.16 12.54
N SER A 197 10.39 16.86 13.78
CA SER A 197 9.49 16.99 14.92
C SER A 197 10.29 16.96 16.21
N TYR A 198 9.59 17.11 17.33
CA TYR A 198 10.20 16.98 18.65
C TYR A 198 9.46 15.94 19.49
N VAL A 199 10.20 15.33 20.42
CA VAL A 199 9.67 14.55 21.54
C VAL A 199 10.22 15.08 22.84
N ARG A 200 9.67 14.67 23.98
CA ARG A 200 10.04 15.18 25.31
C ARG A 200 9.91 16.71 25.40
N GLU A 201 8.95 17.30 24.69
CA GLU A 201 8.86 18.77 24.53
C GLU A 201 8.67 19.52 25.86
N LYS A 202 8.10 18.84 26.88
CA LYS A 202 7.84 19.42 28.19
C LYS A 202 8.95 19.12 29.23
N THR A 203 10.04 18.52 28.80
CA THR A 203 11.15 18.13 29.67
C THR A 203 12.42 18.90 29.32
N LYS A 204 13.43 18.83 30.19
CA LYS A 204 14.79 19.37 29.91
C LYS A 204 15.53 18.56 28.84
N GLN A 205 15.04 17.36 28.51
CA GLN A 205 15.63 16.43 27.54
C GLN A 205 14.91 16.48 26.18
N LYS A 206 14.34 17.64 25.78
CA LYS A 206 13.72 17.83 24.50
C LYS A 206 14.62 17.32 23.38
N PHE A 207 14.09 16.43 22.52
CA PHE A 207 14.87 15.79 21.48
C PHE A 207 14.29 16.10 20.09
N TRP A 208 15.16 16.55 19.17
CA TRP A 208 14.80 16.89 17.81
C TRP A 208 14.90 15.66 16.90
N LEU A 209 13.78 15.24 16.33
CA LEU A 209 13.69 14.16 15.36
C LEU A 209 13.82 14.74 13.94
N VAL A 210 14.75 14.19 13.14
CA VAL A 210 14.91 14.55 11.73
C VAL A 210 14.61 13.35 10.87
N ASN A 211 13.69 13.50 9.89
CA ASN A 211 13.28 12.40 9.04
C ASN A 211 14.44 11.94 8.13
N THR A 212 14.65 10.63 8.14
CA THR A 212 15.67 9.99 7.32
C THR A 212 15.30 9.97 5.83
N ASN A 213 14.02 10.18 5.50
CA ASN A 213 13.53 10.30 4.12
C ASN A 213 13.68 11.74 3.60
N LYS A 214 14.80 12.06 2.95
CA LYS A 214 15.04 13.40 2.41
C LYS A 214 14.16 13.75 1.20
N LEU A 215 13.48 12.75 0.57
CA LEU A 215 12.54 12.99 -0.53
C LEU A 215 11.33 13.82 -0.10
N LEU A 216 11.00 13.86 1.19
CA LEU A 216 9.95 14.74 1.72
C LEU A 216 10.12 16.21 1.32
N LYS A 217 11.38 16.70 1.25
CA LYS A 217 11.70 18.06 0.77
C LYS A 217 12.09 18.11 -0.70
N GLN A 218 12.48 16.98 -1.31
CA GLN A 218 13.06 16.94 -2.65
C GLN A 218 12.07 16.56 -3.75
N TYR A 219 10.89 16.00 -3.39
CA TYR A 219 9.92 15.54 -4.38
C TYR A 219 8.49 15.87 -3.93
N PRO A 220 7.79 16.80 -4.61
CA PRO A 220 6.43 17.18 -4.24
C PRO A 220 5.45 16.00 -4.26
N GLY A 221 4.70 15.86 -3.18
CA GLY A 221 3.70 14.79 -3.00
C GLY A 221 4.21 13.57 -2.25
N VAL A 222 5.51 13.47 -1.95
CA VAL A 222 6.04 12.44 -1.04
C VAL A 222 5.57 12.73 0.39
N ASP A 223 4.98 11.70 1.04
CA ASP A 223 4.41 11.78 2.38
C ASP A 223 4.77 10.58 3.28
N GLY A 224 5.81 9.84 2.90
CA GLY A 224 6.36 8.71 3.64
C GLY A 224 7.29 7.88 2.76
N LEU A 225 7.75 6.70 3.15
CA LEU A 225 7.32 5.93 4.33
C LEU A 225 8.51 5.65 5.24
N LYS A 226 9.54 4.92 4.75
CA LYS A 226 10.68 4.48 5.54
C LYS A 226 11.94 4.28 4.72
N THR A 227 13.10 4.69 5.28
CA THR A 227 14.42 4.36 4.74
C THR A 227 15.09 3.30 5.59
N GLY A 228 16.10 2.64 5.04
CA GLY A 228 16.96 1.71 5.75
C GLY A 228 18.39 1.76 5.24
N PHE A 229 19.33 1.48 6.12
CA PHE A 229 20.73 1.30 5.79
C PHE A 229 21.40 0.39 6.83
N THR A 230 22.10 -0.61 6.37
CA THR A 230 23.21 -1.30 7.04
C THR A 230 24.29 -1.55 5.99
N LYS A 231 25.47 -1.91 6.40
CA LYS A 231 26.59 -2.21 5.47
C LYS A 231 26.18 -3.32 4.49
N GLU A 232 25.46 -4.33 4.97
CA GLU A 232 25.06 -5.52 4.20
C GLU A 232 23.81 -5.25 3.33
N ALA A 233 22.91 -4.38 3.77
CA ALA A 233 21.68 -4.05 3.05
C ALA A 233 21.88 -2.99 1.97
N GLY A 234 22.95 -2.19 2.04
CA GLY A 234 23.03 -0.96 1.27
C GLY A 234 21.95 0.03 1.62
N TYR A 235 21.72 1.02 0.78
CA TYR A 235 20.69 2.03 0.99
C TYR A 235 19.35 1.56 0.42
N CYS A 236 18.36 1.45 1.30
CA CYS A 236 17.00 1.04 0.97
C CYS A 236 16.01 2.19 1.22
N ILE A 237 14.91 2.21 0.47
CA ILE A 237 13.79 3.14 0.71
C ILE A 237 12.46 2.52 0.25
N VAL A 238 11.45 2.72 1.04
CA VAL A 238 10.04 2.57 0.68
C VAL A 238 9.41 3.95 0.72
N THR A 239 8.87 4.41 -0.40
CA THR A 239 8.29 5.75 -0.54
C THR A 239 6.84 5.67 -0.93
N THR A 240 5.98 6.48 -0.32
CA THR A 240 4.64 6.78 -0.80
C THR A 240 4.57 8.21 -1.30
N CYS A 241 3.91 8.40 -2.43
CA CYS A 241 3.76 9.70 -3.06
C CYS A 241 2.36 9.83 -3.67
N LYS A 242 1.67 10.95 -3.41
CA LYS A 242 0.35 11.22 -3.96
C LYS A 242 0.36 12.47 -4.82
N LYS A 243 -0.14 12.35 -6.05
CA LYS A 243 -0.45 13.50 -6.92
C LYS A 243 -1.87 13.34 -7.46
N LYS A 244 -2.75 14.30 -7.15
CA LYS A 244 -4.19 14.22 -7.43
C LYS A 244 -4.79 12.93 -6.83
N ASP A 245 -5.46 12.12 -7.63
CA ASP A 245 -6.08 10.87 -7.18
C ASP A 245 -5.13 9.66 -7.18
N LEU A 246 -3.99 9.74 -7.88
CA LEU A 246 -3.03 8.65 -7.97
C LEU A 246 -2.05 8.67 -6.79
N ARG A 247 -2.00 7.58 -6.05
CA ARG A 247 -0.99 7.31 -5.03
C ARG A 247 -0.10 6.17 -5.48
N LEU A 248 1.19 6.40 -5.51
CA LEU A 248 2.20 5.41 -5.85
C LEU A 248 2.96 4.96 -4.61
N ILE A 249 3.37 3.71 -4.60
CA ILE A 249 4.36 3.16 -3.67
C ILE A 249 5.56 2.72 -4.49
N GLY A 250 6.73 3.25 -4.17
CA GLY A 250 8.00 2.84 -4.74
C GLY A 250 8.87 2.16 -3.68
N VAL A 251 9.58 1.12 -4.08
CA VAL A 251 10.61 0.45 -3.27
C VAL A 251 11.89 0.38 -4.08
N VAL A 252 12.99 0.76 -3.45
CA VAL A 252 14.36 0.63 -3.98
C VAL A 252 15.20 -0.03 -2.89
N MET A 253 15.94 -1.08 -3.24
CA MET A 253 16.75 -1.85 -2.29
C MET A 253 18.18 -2.04 -2.81
N ASN A 254 19.10 -2.01 -1.86
CA ASN A 254 20.51 -2.26 -2.04
C ASN A 254 21.15 -1.33 -3.09
N GLU A 255 21.17 -0.04 -2.75
CA GLU A 255 21.92 0.99 -3.45
C GLU A 255 23.24 1.28 -2.75
N ASP A 256 24.25 1.66 -3.51
CA ASP A 256 25.57 1.97 -2.98
C ASP A 256 25.61 3.33 -2.24
N LYS A 257 24.72 4.28 -2.62
CA LYS A 257 24.74 5.65 -2.10
C LYS A 257 23.31 6.16 -1.85
N PRO A 258 23.12 6.98 -0.82
CA PRO A 258 21.79 7.56 -0.54
C PRO A 258 21.31 8.53 -1.64
N GLN A 259 22.24 9.13 -2.40
CA GLN A 259 21.91 10.01 -3.52
C GLN A 259 21.32 9.22 -4.69
N THR A 260 22.02 8.13 -5.13
CA THR A 260 21.55 7.25 -6.22
C THR A 260 20.22 6.60 -5.86
N ARG A 261 20.03 6.13 -4.62
CA ARG A 261 18.75 5.65 -4.11
C ARG A 261 17.63 6.68 -4.28
N ASN A 262 17.89 7.94 -3.95
CA ASN A 262 16.90 9.00 -4.08
C ASN A 262 16.62 9.32 -5.56
N GLU A 263 17.64 9.38 -6.41
CA GLU A 263 17.45 9.64 -7.85
C GLU A 263 16.68 8.50 -8.53
N ASP A 264 17.01 7.25 -8.25
CA ASP A 264 16.29 6.09 -8.77
C ASP A 264 14.83 6.11 -8.32
N MET A 265 14.55 6.44 -7.06
CA MET A 265 13.17 6.61 -6.58
C MET A 265 12.44 7.76 -7.30
N LYS A 266 13.09 8.91 -7.52
CA LYS A 266 12.49 10.01 -8.30
C LYS A 266 12.19 9.57 -9.73
N GLY A 267 13.10 8.82 -10.35
CA GLY A 267 12.91 8.25 -11.69
C GLY A 267 11.67 7.35 -11.76
N LEU A 268 11.51 6.44 -10.80
CA LEU A 268 10.33 5.58 -10.69
C LEU A 268 9.04 6.38 -10.52
N LEU A 269 9.02 7.36 -9.62
CA LEU A 269 7.85 8.21 -9.38
C LEU A 269 7.50 9.04 -10.63
N ASN A 270 8.52 9.62 -11.30
CA ASN A 270 8.31 10.37 -12.54
C ASN A 270 7.72 9.48 -13.64
N PHE A 271 8.25 8.27 -13.81
CA PHE A 271 7.70 7.29 -14.74
C PHE A 271 6.22 6.99 -14.43
N GLY A 272 5.90 6.66 -13.18
CA GLY A 272 4.54 6.35 -12.78
C GLY A 272 3.58 7.50 -13.03
N PHE A 273 3.91 8.71 -12.57
CA PHE A 273 3.04 9.88 -12.74
C PHE A 273 2.99 10.42 -14.17
N SER A 274 4.02 10.21 -14.99
CA SER A 274 3.98 10.59 -16.41
C SER A 274 3.11 9.66 -17.23
N LYS A 275 3.22 8.35 -16.99
CA LYS A 275 2.59 7.31 -17.79
C LYS A 275 1.16 7.00 -17.36
N TYR A 276 0.86 7.02 -16.05
CA TYR A 276 -0.40 6.55 -15.49
C TYR A 276 -1.24 7.69 -14.92
N GLN A 277 -2.53 7.45 -14.90
CA GLN A 277 -3.52 8.32 -14.25
C GLN A 277 -4.61 7.44 -13.63
N GLN A 278 -5.14 7.91 -12.49
CA GLN A 278 -6.25 7.26 -11.80
C GLN A 278 -7.48 8.16 -11.88
N VAL A 279 -8.65 7.56 -12.07
CA VAL A 279 -9.94 8.23 -12.01
C VAL A 279 -10.80 7.56 -10.95
N LYS A 280 -11.42 8.37 -10.10
CA LYS A 280 -12.44 7.90 -9.19
C LYS A 280 -13.72 7.62 -9.98
N LEU A 281 -14.28 6.43 -9.83
CA LEU A 281 -15.50 5.98 -10.52
C LEU A 281 -16.74 6.23 -9.65
N TYR A 282 -16.66 5.89 -8.35
CA TYR A 282 -17.72 6.01 -7.36
C TYR A 282 -17.14 6.15 -5.95
N ASN A 283 -17.85 6.84 -5.07
CA ASN A 283 -17.53 6.87 -3.66
C ASN A 283 -18.09 5.62 -2.95
N LYS A 284 -17.53 5.30 -1.78
CA LYS A 284 -18.11 4.30 -0.87
C LYS A 284 -19.56 4.67 -0.54
N GLY A 285 -20.52 3.74 -0.71
CA GLY A 285 -21.92 3.93 -0.42
C GLY A 285 -22.70 4.72 -1.48
N GLU A 286 -22.05 5.23 -2.53
CA GLU A 286 -22.74 5.90 -3.65
C GLU A 286 -23.59 4.90 -4.41
N ILE A 287 -24.82 5.31 -4.76
CA ILE A 287 -25.76 4.46 -5.52
C ILE A 287 -25.25 4.35 -6.96
N ILE A 288 -24.87 3.13 -7.34
CA ILE A 288 -24.33 2.80 -8.66
C ILE A 288 -25.46 2.37 -9.62
N ASP A 289 -26.45 1.67 -9.06
CA ASP A 289 -27.63 1.19 -9.79
C ASP A 289 -28.78 0.88 -8.82
N THR A 290 -29.94 0.58 -9.37
CA THR A 290 -31.12 0.20 -8.61
C THR A 290 -31.79 -1.00 -9.27
N VAL A 291 -32.03 -2.05 -8.49
CA VAL A 291 -32.62 -3.30 -9.00
C VAL A 291 -33.87 -3.69 -8.25
N LYS A 292 -34.85 -4.28 -8.96
CA LYS A 292 -36.05 -4.88 -8.38
C LYS A 292 -35.90 -6.39 -8.33
N VAL A 293 -36.26 -7.00 -7.21
CA VAL A 293 -36.29 -8.44 -7.02
C VAL A 293 -37.72 -8.85 -6.66
N LYS A 294 -38.17 -9.95 -7.24
CA LYS A 294 -39.52 -10.47 -6.94
C LYS A 294 -39.64 -10.87 -5.47
N ASP A 295 -40.80 -10.66 -4.87
CA ASP A 295 -41.14 -11.06 -3.50
C ASP A 295 -40.28 -10.40 -2.38
N MET A 296 -39.70 -9.22 -2.61
CA MET A 296 -39.05 -8.44 -1.57
C MET A 296 -40.01 -7.44 -0.91
N VAL A 297 -39.74 -7.13 0.36
CA VAL A 297 -40.53 -6.16 1.13
C VAL A 297 -40.34 -4.76 0.54
N GLU A 298 -39.13 -4.37 0.24
CA GLU A 298 -38.81 -3.09 -0.37
C GLU A 298 -39.24 -3.06 -1.86
N GLN A 299 -39.49 -1.87 -2.38
CA GLN A 299 -39.85 -1.72 -3.79
C GLN A 299 -38.62 -1.86 -4.72
N LYS A 300 -37.44 -1.47 -4.22
CA LYS A 300 -36.18 -1.49 -4.97
C LYS A 300 -34.99 -1.63 -4.01
N ILE A 301 -33.89 -2.15 -4.52
CA ILE A 301 -32.61 -2.30 -3.84
C ILE A 301 -31.64 -1.29 -4.46
N ASN A 302 -31.06 -0.42 -3.65
CA ASN A 302 -29.94 0.39 -4.05
C ASN A 302 -28.66 -0.47 -4.06
N VAL A 303 -27.92 -0.39 -5.16
CA VAL A 303 -26.69 -1.13 -5.37
C VAL A 303 -25.50 -0.21 -5.19
N VAL A 304 -24.61 -0.57 -4.29
CA VAL A 304 -23.48 0.26 -3.87
C VAL A 304 -22.15 -0.51 -3.86
N SER A 305 -21.06 0.21 -3.68
CA SER A 305 -19.76 -0.38 -3.31
C SER A 305 -19.43 -0.07 -1.85
N HIS A 306 -18.83 -1.03 -1.14
CA HIS A 306 -18.36 -0.86 0.24
C HIS A 306 -17.03 -0.11 0.35
N LYS A 307 -16.45 0.28 -0.77
CA LYS A 307 -15.22 1.09 -0.85
C LYS A 307 -15.29 2.07 -2.02
N ASN A 308 -14.46 3.10 -1.99
CA ASN A 308 -14.27 3.95 -3.16
C ASN A 308 -13.76 3.10 -4.33
N LEU A 309 -14.32 3.28 -5.51
CA LEU A 309 -13.88 2.60 -6.73
C LEU A 309 -13.03 3.54 -7.55
N TYR A 310 -11.85 3.06 -7.94
CA TYR A 310 -10.93 3.79 -8.79
C TYR A 310 -10.48 2.91 -9.95
N TYR A 311 -10.13 3.53 -11.05
CA TYR A 311 -9.54 2.85 -12.20
C TYR A 311 -8.24 3.51 -12.60
N LEU A 312 -7.18 2.71 -12.64
CA LEU A 312 -5.86 3.11 -13.11
C LEU A 312 -5.73 2.81 -14.60
N TYR A 313 -5.23 3.75 -15.39
CA TYR A 313 -5.01 3.57 -16.82
C TYR A 313 -3.76 4.30 -17.32
N GLU A 314 -3.21 3.84 -18.44
CA GLU A 314 -2.15 4.56 -19.14
C GLU A 314 -2.74 5.78 -19.88
N LYS A 315 -2.14 6.95 -19.74
CA LYS A 315 -2.62 8.20 -20.35
C LYS A 315 -2.74 8.12 -21.88
N THR A 316 -1.84 7.33 -22.52
CA THR A 316 -1.89 7.07 -23.96
C THR A 316 -3.07 6.21 -24.40
N ASN A 317 -3.69 5.49 -23.48
CA ASN A 317 -4.79 4.55 -23.72
C ASN A 317 -6.15 5.08 -23.24
N GLN A 318 -6.33 6.40 -23.18
CA GLN A 318 -7.58 7.03 -22.77
C GLN A 318 -8.69 6.83 -23.81
N LYS A 319 -9.13 5.57 -23.99
CA LYS A 319 -10.28 5.22 -24.79
C LYS A 319 -11.53 5.20 -23.92
N LYS A 320 -12.70 5.46 -24.54
CA LYS A 320 -14.00 5.53 -23.84
C LYS A 320 -14.27 4.22 -23.08
N LEU A 321 -14.08 4.23 -21.78
CA LEU A 321 -14.46 3.13 -20.89
C LEU A 321 -15.97 2.97 -20.91
N LYS A 322 -16.44 1.76 -21.22
CA LYS A 322 -17.84 1.36 -21.06
C LYS A 322 -18.01 0.65 -19.73
N LYS A 323 -19.04 1.05 -18.98
CA LYS A 323 -19.43 0.41 -17.72
C LYS A 323 -20.52 -0.61 -18.03
N LYS A 324 -20.40 -1.82 -17.48
CA LYS A 324 -21.41 -2.88 -17.56
C LYS A 324 -21.64 -3.42 -16.16
N ILE A 325 -22.89 -3.51 -15.73
CA ILE A 325 -23.26 -4.17 -14.48
C ILE A 325 -23.79 -5.56 -14.82
N VAL A 326 -23.32 -6.55 -14.08
CA VAL A 326 -23.78 -7.94 -14.19
C VAL A 326 -24.17 -8.40 -12.80
N TYR A 327 -25.41 -8.81 -12.65
CA TYR A 327 -25.93 -9.36 -11.41
C TYR A 327 -25.77 -10.88 -11.38
N GLY A 328 -25.54 -11.41 -10.18
CA GLY A 328 -25.66 -12.83 -9.91
C GLY A 328 -27.10 -13.26 -9.68
N SER A 329 -27.31 -14.44 -9.09
CA SER A 329 -28.63 -14.85 -8.64
C SER A 329 -29.08 -14.02 -7.45
N LEU A 330 -30.11 -13.19 -7.63
CA LEU A 330 -30.66 -12.32 -6.59
C LEU A 330 -31.73 -13.09 -5.80
N GLN A 331 -31.32 -14.03 -4.95
CA GLN A 331 -32.21 -14.81 -4.09
C GLN A 331 -32.38 -14.12 -2.75
N LEU A 332 -33.63 -14.02 -2.29
CA LEU A 332 -33.99 -13.48 -0.96
C LEU A 332 -33.87 -14.54 0.15
N PRO A 333 -33.45 -14.19 1.36
CA PRO A 333 -33.01 -12.87 1.77
C PRO A 333 -31.61 -12.49 1.22
N ILE A 334 -31.36 -11.19 0.97
CA ILE A 334 -30.07 -10.69 0.54
C ILE A 334 -29.34 -10.12 1.77
N ASP A 335 -28.15 -10.62 2.03
CA ASP A 335 -27.22 -10.09 3.02
C ASP A 335 -26.36 -8.98 2.36
N GLN A 336 -26.38 -7.79 2.95
CA GLN A 336 -25.56 -6.66 2.48
C GLN A 336 -24.05 -6.96 2.43
N LYS A 337 -23.56 -7.92 3.22
CA LYS A 337 -22.14 -8.32 3.22
C LYS A 337 -21.78 -9.21 2.04
N ARG A 338 -22.75 -9.81 1.36
CA ARG A 338 -22.54 -10.65 0.18
C ARG A 338 -22.66 -9.86 -1.10
N SER A 339 -21.72 -10.09 -2.02
CA SER A 339 -21.78 -9.48 -3.35
C SER A 339 -23.00 -9.97 -4.12
N ILE A 340 -23.80 -9.02 -4.64
CA ILE A 340 -24.99 -9.28 -5.47
C ILE A 340 -24.74 -9.12 -6.96
N GLY A 341 -23.58 -8.61 -7.35
CA GLY A 341 -23.22 -8.37 -8.75
C GLY A 341 -21.81 -7.80 -8.88
N LYS A 342 -21.49 -7.41 -10.11
CA LYS A 342 -20.17 -6.87 -10.47
C LYS A 342 -20.34 -5.69 -11.42
N LEU A 343 -19.59 -4.62 -11.15
CA LEU A 343 -19.32 -3.56 -12.12
C LEU A 343 -18.10 -3.98 -12.94
N ILE A 344 -18.26 -4.11 -14.24
CA ILE A 344 -17.19 -4.46 -15.19
C ILE A 344 -16.89 -3.22 -16.03
N LEU A 345 -15.63 -2.80 -16.03
CA LEU A 345 -15.12 -1.80 -16.96
C LEU A 345 -14.60 -2.50 -18.19
N CYS A 346 -15.04 -2.06 -19.37
CA CYS A 346 -14.60 -2.57 -20.65
C CYS A 346 -13.88 -1.48 -21.44
N ASN A 347 -12.75 -1.83 -22.05
CA ASN A 347 -12.04 -1.03 -23.02
C ASN A 347 -11.97 -1.83 -24.33
N ASN A 348 -12.48 -1.28 -25.44
CA ASN A 348 -12.57 -1.98 -26.73
C ASN A 348 -13.22 -3.38 -26.63
N GLY A 349 -14.29 -3.52 -25.84
CA GLY A 349 -15.00 -4.79 -25.65
C GLY A 349 -14.32 -5.78 -24.68
N LYS A 350 -13.09 -5.56 -24.26
CA LYS A 350 -12.38 -6.41 -23.29
C LYS A 350 -12.58 -5.86 -21.88
N ALA A 351 -12.87 -6.74 -20.92
CA ALA A 351 -12.92 -6.38 -19.50
C ALA A 351 -11.52 -5.98 -19.01
N VAL A 352 -11.39 -4.78 -18.43
CA VAL A 352 -10.13 -4.24 -17.92
C VAL A 352 -10.12 -4.08 -16.39
N ALA A 353 -11.28 -4.05 -15.75
CA ALA A 353 -11.43 -4.09 -14.30
C ALA A 353 -12.80 -4.62 -13.90
N THR A 354 -12.87 -5.23 -12.71
CA THR A 354 -14.11 -5.76 -12.16
C THR A 354 -14.18 -5.44 -10.66
N TYR A 355 -15.33 -4.93 -10.23
CA TYR A 355 -15.55 -4.53 -8.83
C TYR A 355 -16.81 -5.22 -8.32
N PRO A 356 -16.78 -5.84 -7.12
CA PRO A 356 -17.99 -6.41 -6.51
C PRO A 356 -18.96 -5.30 -6.10
N LEU A 357 -20.25 -5.59 -6.29
CA LEU A 357 -21.35 -4.71 -5.91
C LEU A 357 -22.20 -5.38 -4.83
N TYR A 358 -22.80 -4.57 -3.97
CA TYR A 358 -23.51 -5.01 -2.79
C TYR A 358 -24.86 -4.30 -2.69
N SER A 359 -25.78 -4.88 -1.94
CA SER A 359 -26.97 -4.16 -1.48
C SER A 359 -26.58 -3.14 -0.42
N GLU A 360 -27.18 -1.95 -0.46
CA GLU A 360 -26.99 -0.90 0.56
C GLU A 360 -27.40 -1.39 1.97
N LYS A 361 -28.40 -2.26 2.05
CA LYS A 361 -28.94 -2.85 3.28
C LYS A 361 -29.35 -4.30 3.09
N ASN A 362 -29.60 -4.99 4.20
CA ASN A 362 -30.20 -6.32 4.17
C ASN A 362 -31.61 -6.26 3.58
N VAL A 363 -31.97 -7.21 2.72
CA VAL A 363 -33.29 -7.28 2.07
C VAL A 363 -34.01 -8.55 2.47
N LYS A 364 -35.20 -8.40 3.01
CA LYS A 364 -36.03 -9.52 3.48
C LYS A 364 -36.98 -10.01 2.38
N LYS A 365 -37.30 -11.31 2.44
CA LYS A 365 -38.38 -11.89 1.65
C LYS A 365 -39.71 -11.48 2.28
N MET A 366 -40.72 -11.15 1.45
CA MET A 366 -42.07 -10.90 1.91
C MET A 366 -42.64 -12.11 2.64
N SER A 367 -43.21 -11.88 3.79
CA SER A 367 -44.11 -12.83 4.46
C SER A 367 -45.47 -12.91 3.70
N PHE A 368 -46.30 -13.87 4.07
CA PHE A 368 -47.63 -13.96 3.52
C PHE A 368 -48.47 -12.69 3.84
N LEU A 369 -48.31 -12.16 5.03
CA LEU A 369 -49.00 -10.95 5.46
C LEU A 369 -48.57 -9.71 4.67
N ASP A 370 -47.27 -9.57 4.40
CA ASP A 370 -46.74 -8.48 3.54
C ASP A 370 -47.34 -8.52 2.14
N LYS A 371 -47.49 -9.73 1.58
CA LYS A 371 -48.11 -9.92 0.25
C LYS A 371 -49.58 -9.51 0.25
N LEU A 372 -50.32 -9.92 1.28
CA LEU A 372 -51.75 -9.56 1.45
C LEU A 372 -51.94 -8.04 1.57
N LEU A 373 -51.15 -7.39 2.43
CA LEU A 373 -51.17 -5.94 2.60
C LEU A 373 -50.81 -5.20 1.28
N ARG A 374 -49.85 -5.69 0.52
CA ARG A 374 -49.51 -5.09 -0.78
C ARG A 374 -50.66 -5.18 -1.79
N VAL A 375 -51.35 -6.31 -1.85
CA VAL A 375 -52.52 -6.48 -2.71
C VAL A 375 -53.65 -5.51 -2.26
N TYR A 376 -53.92 -5.43 -0.98
CA TYR A 376 -54.91 -4.49 -0.43
C TYR A 376 -54.59 -3.03 -0.79
N GLN A 377 -53.33 -2.60 -0.63
CA GLN A 377 -52.86 -1.25 -1.00
C GLN A 377 -52.92 -0.95 -2.50
N SER A 378 -52.94 -1.96 -3.36
CA SER A 378 -53.09 -1.78 -4.81
C SER A 378 -54.56 -1.71 -5.28
N LEU A 379 -55.51 -1.97 -4.38
CA LEU A 379 -56.94 -1.93 -4.67
C LEU A 379 -57.62 -0.63 -4.21
N ILE A 380 -56.91 0.14 -3.40
CA ILE A 380 -57.26 1.48 -2.96
C ILE A 380 -56.51 2.53 -3.77
#